data_5f5d84a58ef5724877c3b41e3b8185c8
#
_entry.id   5f5d84a58ef5724877c3b41e3b8185c8
#
_cell.length_a   1.000
_cell.length_b   1.000
_cell.length_c   1.000
_cell.angle_alpha   90.00
_cell.angle_beta   90.00
_cell.angle_gamma   90.00
#
_symmetry.space_group_name_H-M   'P 1'
#
loop_
_entity.id
_entity.type
_entity.pdbx_description
1 polymer ?
#
loop_
_entity_poly.entity_id
_entity_poly.type
_entity_poly.pdbx_seq_one_letter_code
_entity_poly.pdbx_strand_id
1 'polypeptide(L)'
;MGKGYTLVRREYPTAIGPVDLMAQDASKGYVAVEIKRRGEIDGVEQLTRYLELLNRDDLLAPVQGVFAAQEIKPQARTLAEDRGIRCVILDYQELRGIDSNELRLF
;
A
#
# COMPACT_ATOMS: atom_id res chain seq x y z
N MET A 1 0.29 8.19 -7.30
CA MET A 1 0.37 6.85 -7.89
C MET A 1 -0.29 6.87 -9.24
N GLY A 2 -0.95 6.27 -9.80
CA GLY A 2 -1.65 6.39 -11.08
C GLY A 2 -0.84 5.91 -12.24
N LYS A 3 -0.03 6.78 -12.82
CA LYS A 3 0.70 6.45 -14.04
C LYS A 3 1.78 5.41 -13.76
N GLY A 4 1.86 4.42 -14.65
CA GLY A 4 2.89 3.39 -14.58
C GLY A 4 2.58 2.24 -13.66
N TYR A 5 1.47 2.30 -12.94
CA TYR A 5 1.06 1.22 -12.05
C TYR A 5 -0.08 0.41 -12.69
N THR A 6 -0.03 -0.88 -12.47
CA THR A 6 -1.07 -1.82 -12.92
C THR A 6 -1.58 -2.59 -11.72
N LEU A 7 -2.89 -2.61 -11.54
CA LEU A 7 -3.49 -3.38 -10.46
C LEU A 7 -3.33 -4.87 -10.73
N VAL A 8 -2.72 -5.59 -9.80
CA VAL A 8 -2.61 -7.04 -9.87
C VAL A 8 -3.82 -7.68 -9.21
N ARG A 9 -4.13 -7.28 -7.97
CA ARG A 9 -5.25 -7.86 -7.24
C ARG A 9 -5.62 -6.99 -6.04
N ARG A 10 -6.91 -6.89 -5.79
CA ARG A 10 -7.44 -6.34 -4.54
C ARG A 10 -7.44 -7.43 -3.48
N GLU A 11 -7.31 -7.03 -2.22
CA GLU A 11 -7.33 -7.95 -1.07
C GLU A 11 -6.41 -9.13 -1.31
N TYR A 12 -5.14 -8.81 -1.54
CA TYR A 12 -4.13 -9.83 -1.84
C TYR A 12 -3.82 -10.64 -0.59
N PRO A 13 -4.01 -11.96 -0.61
CA PRO A 13 -3.94 -12.78 0.60
C PRO A 13 -2.52 -12.91 1.14
N THR A 14 -2.41 -12.90 2.46
CA THR A 14 -1.21 -13.28 3.19
C THR A 14 -1.61 -14.19 4.34
N ALA A 15 -0.63 -14.78 5.01
CA ALA A 15 -0.89 -15.66 6.15
C ALA A 15 -1.58 -14.95 7.31
N ILE A 16 -1.51 -13.62 7.38
CA ILE A 16 -2.11 -12.84 8.46
C ILE A 16 -3.29 -11.99 8.01
N GLY A 17 -3.77 -12.20 6.79
CA GLY A 17 -4.90 -11.47 6.24
C GLY A 17 -4.55 -10.79 4.92
N PRO A 18 -5.54 -10.16 4.27
CA PRO A 18 -5.29 -9.55 2.97
C PRO A 18 -4.70 -8.15 3.08
N VAL A 19 -3.73 -7.85 2.23
CA VAL A 19 -3.33 -6.47 2.00
C VAL A 19 -4.30 -5.84 1.00
N ASP A 20 -4.59 -4.56 1.16
CA ASP A 20 -5.69 -3.92 0.41
C ASP A 20 -5.51 -4.04 -1.11
N LEU A 21 -4.33 -3.70 -1.62
CA LEU A 21 -4.06 -3.78 -3.05
C LEU A 21 -2.66 -4.31 -3.29
N MET A 22 -2.51 -5.11 -4.35
CA MET A 22 -1.21 -5.46 -4.91
C MET A 22 -1.16 -4.90 -6.33
N ALA A 23 -0.09 -4.19 -6.65
CA ALA A 23 0.12 -3.59 -7.96
C ALA A 23 1.51 -3.91 -8.48
N GLN A 24 1.74 -3.63 -9.75
CA GLN A 24 3.07 -3.65 -10.34
C GLN A 24 3.38 -2.26 -10.86
N ASP A 25 4.62 -1.82 -10.68
CA ASP A 25 5.09 -0.56 -11.24
C ASP A 25 5.52 -0.76 -12.71
N ALA A 26 6.01 0.33 -13.32
CA ALA A 26 6.39 0.29 -14.74
C ALA A 26 7.52 -0.70 -15.01
N SER A 27 8.35 -0.99 -14.02
CA SER A 27 9.47 -1.94 -14.16
C SER A 27 9.09 -3.36 -13.75
N LYS A 28 7.80 -3.61 -13.52
CA LYS A 28 7.25 -4.92 -13.13
C LYS A 28 7.53 -5.30 -11.68
N GLY A 29 8.04 -4.38 -10.87
CA GLY A 29 8.20 -4.60 -9.44
C GLY A 29 6.86 -4.57 -8.72
N TYR A 30 6.71 -5.41 -7.70
CA TYR A 30 5.45 -5.45 -6.93
C TYR A 30 5.41 -4.38 -5.87
N VAL A 31 4.20 -3.84 -5.67
CA VAL A 31 3.94 -2.79 -4.68
C VAL A 31 2.69 -3.17 -3.90
N ALA A 32 2.83 -3.31 -2.59
CA ALA A 32 1.70 -3.59 -1.69
C ALA A 32 1.21 -2.27 -1.13
N VAL A 33 -0.08 -2.01 -1.25
CA VAL A 33 -0.69 -0.74 -0.86
C VAL A 33 -1.70 -0.98 0.25
N GLU A 34 -1.52 -0.27 1.36
CA GLU A 34 -2.48 -0.26 2.46
C GLU A 34 -3.18 1.09 2.48
N ILE A 35 -4.50 1.07 2.53
CA ILE A 35 -5.32 2.27 2.41
C ILE A 35 -6.09 2.50 3.71
N LYS A 36 -5.94 3.70 4.29
CA LYS A 36 -6.61 4.08 5.53
C LYS A 36 -7.23 5.46 5.38
N ARG A 37 -8.30 5.73 6.11
CA ARG A 37 -8.78 7.11 6.23
C ARG A 37 -7.81 7.91 7.08
N ARG A 38 -7.38 7.32 8.19
CA ARG A 38 -6.42 7.93 9.10
C ARG A 38 -5.24 6.98 9.26
N GLY A 39 -4.06 7.43 8.81
CA GLY A 39 -2.85 6.64 8.89
C GLY A 39 -2.17 6.81 10.24
N GLU A 40 -2.14 5.75 11.02
CA GLU A 40 -1.55 5.72 12.36
C GLU A 40 -0.47 4.64 12.42
N ILE A 41 0.26 4.61 13.53
CA ILE A 41 1.40 3.71 13.71
C ILE A 41 1.00 2.24 13.52
N ASP A 42 -0.16 1.85 14.02
CA ASP A 42 -0.60 0.45 13.90
C ASP A 42 -0.80 0.03 12.44
N GLY A 43 -1.25 0.95 11.59
CA GLY A 43 -1.37 0.67 10.16
C GLY A 43 -0.02 0.46 9.49
N VAL A 44 0.99 1.26 9.89
CA VAL A 44 2.35 1.10 9.38
C VAL A 44 2.94 -0.24 9.85
N GLU A 45 2.71 -0.59 11.10
CA GLU A 45 3.17 -1.88 11.65
C GLU A 45 2.54 -3.04 10.90
N GLN A 46 1.25 -2.94 10.62
CA GLN A 46 0.55 -3.99 9.88
C GLN A 46 1.13 -4.14 8.47
N LEU A 47 1.33 -3.02 7.77
CA LEU A 47 1.92 -3.06 6.43
C LEU A 47 3.34 -3.64 6.47
N THR A 48 4.11 -3.30 7.49
CA THR A 48 5.45 -3.87 7.67
C THR A 48 5.39 -5.40 7.72
N ARG A 49 4.43 -5.94 8.47
CA ARG A 49 4.28 -7.39 8.59
C ARG A 49 3.86 -8.03 7.27
N TYR A 50 2.96 -7.38 6.55
CA TYR A 50 2.60 -7.86 5.20
C TYR A 50 3.83 -7.90 4.30
N LEU A 51 4.64 -6.84 4.31
CA LEU A 51 5.84 -6.78 3.48
C LEU A 51 6.83 -7.88 3.84
N GLU A 52 7.00 -8.17 5.12
CA GLU A 52 7.89 -9.26 5.53
C GLU A 52 7.44 -10.59 4.94
N LEU A 53 6.14 -10.87 5.01
CA LEU A 53 5.60 -12.13 4.48
C LEU A 53 5.70 -12.18 2.96
N LEU A 54 5.35 -11.09 2.29
CA LEU A 54 5.38 -11.05 0.82
C LEU A 54 6.82 -11.17 0.29
N ASN A 55 7.78 -10.60 1.00
CA ASN A 55 9.18 -10.66 0.58
C ASN A 55 9.85 -12.00 0.85
N ARG A 56 9.17 -12.91 1.54
CA ARG A 56 9.65 -14.29 1.66
C ARG A 56 9.40 -15.09 0.39
N ASP A 57 8.51 -14.61 -0.46
CA ASP A 57 8.19 -15.27 -1.73
C ASP A 57 9.13 -14.74 -2.81
N ASP A 58 10.02 -15.60 -3.29
CA ASP A 58 11.01 -15.23 -4.30
C ASP A 58 10.38 -14.81 -5.61
N LEU A 59 9.15 -15.24 -5.88
CA LEU A 59 8.44 -14.84 -7.08
C LEU A 59 7.92 -13.41 -7.00
N LEU A 60 7.77 -12.88 -5.79
CA LEU A 60 7.25 -11.52 -5.58
C LEU A 60 8.34 -10.52 -5.22
N ALA A 61 9.35 -10.97 -4.48
CA ALA A 61 10.38 -10.06 -3.93
C ALA A 61 11.22 -9.41 -5.03
N PRO A 62 11.62 -8.15 -4.86
CA PRO A 62 11.32 -7.30 -3.71
C PRO A 62 9.96 -6.63 -3.85
N VAL A 63 9.21 -6.64 -2.76
CA VAL A 63 7.90 -5.98 -2.71
C VAL A 63 8.05 -4.70 -1.92
N GLN A 64 7.69 -3.57 -2.52
CA GLN A 64 7.72 -2.27 -1.87
C GLN A 64 6.37 -1.96 -1.26
N GLY A 65 6.36 -1.09 -0.24
CA GLY A 65 5.15 -0.72 0.45
C GLY A 65 4.74 0.72 0.18
N VAL A 66 3.44 0.93 0.06
CA VAL A 66 2.85 2.27 -0.02
C VAL A 66 1.75 2.35 1.04
N PHE A 67 1.86 3.34 1.90
CA PHE A 67 0.88 3.64 2.93
C PHE A 67 0.09 4.85 2.48
N ALA A 68 -1.14 4.64 2.04
CA ALA A 68 -1.98 5.67 1.46
C ALA A 68 -3.12 5.99 2.42
N ALA A 69 -3.31 7.27 2.75
CA ALA A 69 -4.36 7.67 3.66
C ALA A 69 -4.81 9.10 3.38
N GLN A 70 -6.01 9.41 3.81
CA GLN A 70 -6.52 10.76 3.72
C GLN A 70 -5.73 11.70 4.65
N GLU A 71 -5.35 11.20 5.80
CA GLU A 71 -4.53 11.91 6.77
C GLU A 71 -3.51 10.93 7.34
N ILE A 72 -2.26 11.35 7.50
CA ILE A 72 -1.22 10.51 8.09
C ILE A 72 -0.64 11.24 9.30
N LYS A 73 -0.69 10.59 10.45
CA LYS A 73 -0.12 11.16 11.68
C LYS A 73 1.40 11.31 11.53
N PRO A 74 1.99 12.39 12.07
CA PRO A 74 3.44 12.60 11.92
C PRO A 74 4.29 11.42 12.39
N GLN A 75 3.94 10.79 13.50
CA GLN A 75 4.68 9.65 14.00
C GLN A 75 4.59 8.45 13.05
N ALA A 76 3.42 8.26 12.43
CA ALA A 76 3.22 7.18 11.47
C ALA A 76 4.06 7.42 10.21
N ARG A 77 4.11 8.66 9.73
CA ARG A 77 4.93 9.02 8.58
C ARG A 77 6.40 8.75 8.85
N THR A 78 6.89 9.18 10.01
CA THR A 78 8.29 8.99 10.39
C THR A 78 8.63 7.51 10.41
N LEU A 79 7.77 6.69 11.02
CA LEU A 79 8.00 5.25 11.10
C LEU A 79 7.98 4.61 9.72
N ALA A 80 7.03 4.99 8.88
CA ALA A 80 6.92 4.45 7.53
C ALA A 80 8.16 4.78 6.72
N GLU A 81 8.60 6.03 6.74
CA GLU A 81 9.77 6.45 5.98
C GLU A 81 11.03 5.76 6.45
N ASP A 82 11.17 5.57 7.76
CA ASP A 82 12.28 4.82 8.33
C ASP A 82 12.36 3.39 7.79
N ARG A 83 11.22 2.82 7.47
CA ARG A 83 11.13 1.44 6.97
C ARG A 83 11.09 1.36 5.45
N GLY A 84 11.33 2.48 4.78
CA GLY A 84 11.31 2.51 3.32
C GLY A 84 9.92 2.42 2.72
N ILE A 85 8.89 2.67 3.50
CA ILE A 85 7.51 2.68 3.04
C ILE A 85 7.15 4.08 2.57
N ARG A 86 6.65 4.19 1.35
CA ARG A 86 6.24 5.45 0.77
C ARG A 86 4.88 5.87 1.33
N CYS A 87 4.75 7.14 1.71
CA CYS A 87 3.49 7.69 2.19
C CYS A 87 2.82 8.51 1.09
N VAL A 88 1.54 8.30 0.90
CA VAL A 88 0.74 9.00 -0.11
C VAL A 88 -0.50 9.56 0.58
N ILE A 89 -0.74 10.86 0.40
CA ILE A 89 -1.97 11.48 0.91
C ILE A 89 -3.02 11.43 -0.19
N LEU A 90 -4.20 10.90 0.15
CA LEU A 90 -5.34 10.83 -0.74
C LEU A 90 -6.36 11.87 -0.33
N ASP A 91 -6.96 12.57 -1.28
CA ASP A 91 -8.05 13.46 -0.95
C ASP A 91 -9.37 12.69 -0.89
N TYR A 92 -10.43 13.36 -0.45
CA TYR A 92 -11.73 12.74 -0.28
C TYR A 92 -12.25 12.13 -1.58
N GLN A 93 -12.05 12.81 -2.69
CA GLN A 93 -12.54 12.33 -3.98
C GLN A 93 -11.76 11.12 -4.46
N GLU A 94 -10.46 11.07 -4.20
CA GLU A 94 -9.66 9.90 -4.53
C GLU A 94 -10.13 8.68 -3.75
N LEU A 95 -10.46 8.85 -2.45
CA LEU A 95 -10.99 7.75 -1.65
C LEU A 95 -12.34 7.28 -2.16
N ARG A 96 -13.20 8.21 -2.55
CA ARG A 96 -14.49 7.87 -3.17
C ARG A 96 -14.29 7.14 -4.49
N GLY A 97 -13.30 7.55 -5.26
CA GLY A 97 -12.95 6.88 -6.51
C GLY A 97 -12.54 5.43 -6.28
N ILE A 98 -11.80 5.17 -5.21
CA ILE A 98 -11.42 3.81 -4.84
C ILE A 98 -12.66 2.98 -4.50
N ASP A 99 -13.59 3.54 -3.72
CA ASP A 99 -14.81 2.84 -3.31
C ASP A 99 -15.70 2.51 -4.49
N SER A 100 -15.83 3.43 -5.45
CA SER A 100 -16.73 3.27 -6.59
C SER A 100 -16.03 2.70 -7.81
N ASN A 101 -14.73 2.93 -7.96
CA ASN A 101 -13.95 2.46 -9.09
C ASN A 101 -12.48 2.47 -8.71
N GLU A 102 -12.02 1.36 -8.17
CA GLU A 102 -10.66 1.23 -7.65
C GLU A 102 -9.58 1.45 -8.69
N LEU A 103 -9.93 1.31 -9.96
CA LEU A 103 -8.94 1.51 -11.03
C LEU A 103 -8.49 2.97 -11.13
N ARG A 104 -9.23 3.89 -10.56
CA ARG A 104 -8.83 5.31 -10.57
C ARG A 104 -7.58 5.57 -9.76
N LEU A 105 -7.27 4.72 -8.80
CA LEU A 105 -6.07 4.86 -8.01
C LEU A 105 -4.83 4.61 -8.86
N PHE A 106 -4.96 3.78 -9.84
CA PHE A 106 -3.89 3.37 -10.73
C PHE A 106 -4.17 3.80 -12.17
#